data_c880110d8d9896b1e6eb36f554569046
#
_entry.id   c880110d8d9896b1e6eb36f554569046
#
_cell.length_a   1.000
_cell.length_b   1.000
_cell.length_c   1.000
_cell.angle_alpha   90.00
_cell.angle_beta   90.00
_cell.angle_gamma   90.00
#
_symmetry.space_group_name_H-M   'P 1'
#
loop_
_entity.id
_entity.type
_entity.pdbx_description
1 polymer ?
#
loop_
_entity_poly.entity_id
_entity_poly.type
_entity_poly.pdbx_seq_one_letter_code
_entity_poly.pdbx_strand_id
1 'polypeptide(L)'
;MEIKYLIFDLDGTLIRSQGRVSSLVAKFFEERFWLDAEATRYYFHSTRGKALISQIREYLQVGEEEARKLSEEIYYLILQTKKGEFFPGVVEKIKELSQNFVLFLSTGNSTAFARENLQEWGILDCFEVIIGSDILIKGFEHLQVFSEKVWDPTFLQKAVFVWDGENDRDIVQQAGIPFIHIEEEKCSFGVKYCISTVAEISEVLSEIMNVKEKSVL
;
A
#
# COMPACT_ATOMS: atom_id res chain seq x y z
N MET A 1 -1.27 -24.67 -3.38
CA MET A 1 -0.04 -23.86 -3.57
C MET A 1 0.43 -23.37 -2.23
N GLU A 2 1.71 -23.50 -1.92
CA GLU A 2 2.28 -22.94 -0.72
C GLU A 2 2.36 -21.40 -0.85
N ILE A 3 1.62 -20.66 -0.04
CA ILE A 3 1.82 -19.22 0.13
C ILE A 3 2.87 -19.02 1.22
N LYS A 4 3.87 -18.19 0.94
CA LYS A 4 4.99 -17.94 1.84
C LYS A 4 5.21 -16.44 2.09
N TYR A 5 4.80 -15.60 1.16
CA TYR A 5 5.08 -14.18 1.14
C TYR A 5 3.77 -13.38 1.10
N LEU A 6 3.62 -12.43 2.03
CA LEU A 6 2.51 -11.48 2.03
C LEU A 6 3.07 -10.07 1.85
N ILE A 7 2.54 -9.35 0.87
CA ILE A 7 2.96 -7.99 0.56
C ILE A 7 1.77 -7.09 0.87
N PHE A 8 1.96 -6.13 1.75
CA PHE A 8 0.93 -5.20 2.17
C PHE A 8 1.18 -3.81 1.61
N ASP A 9 0.12 -3.13 1.20
CA ASP A 9 0.10 -1.68 1.16
C ASP A 9 -0.10 -1.13 2.58
N LEU A 10 0.14 0.17 2.76
CA LEU A 10 0.00 0.83 4.06
C LEU A 10 -1.32 1.57 4.18
N ASP A 11 -1.53 2.57 3.31
CA ASP A 11 -2.62 3.54 3.40
C ASP A 11 -3.94 2.94 2.87
N GLY A 12 -4.98 2.91 3.70
CA GLY A 12 -6.24 2.26 3.36
C GLY A 12 -6.22 0.74 3.52
N THR A 13 -5.05 0.15 3.75
CA THR A 13 -4.86 -1.29 3.94
C THR A 13 -4.55 -1.65 5.39
N LEU A 14 -3.47 -1.12 5.96
CA LEU A 14 -3.11 -1.31 7.37
C LEU A 14 -3.60 -0.15 8.23
N ILE A 15 -3.48 1.08 7.73
CA ILE A 15 -3.87 2.30 8.44
C ILE A 15 -5.02 3.03 7.76
N ARG A 16 -5.90 3.60 8.58
CA ARG A 16 -6.97 4.51 8.15
C ARG A 16 -6.36 5.85 7.79
N SER A 17 -5.98 6.02 6.53
CA SER A 17 -5.49 7.29 6.01
C SER A 17 -6.50 7.98 5.08
N GLN A 18 -7.68 7.39 4.90
CA GLN A 18 -8.69 7.87 3.96
C GLN A 18 -8.98 9.36 4.13
N GLY A 19 -8.73 10.11 3.08
CA GLY A 19 -8.97 11.55 3.03
C GLY A 19 -7.94 12.42 3.75
N ARG A 20 -7.07 11.89 4.63
CA ARG A 20 -6.11 12.72 5.39
C ARG A 20 -5.02 13.29 4.52
N VAL A 21 -4.33 12.44 3.76
CA VAL A 21 -3.26 12.90 2.85
C VAL A 21 -3.83 13.79 1.77
N SER A 22 -4.93 13.39 1.13
CA SER A 22 -5.58 14.21 0.10
C SER A 22 -6.10 15.55 0.63
N SER A 23 -6.61 15.60 1.87
CA SER A 23 -7.02 16.86 2.50
C SER A 23 -5.83 17.77 2.83
N LEU A 24 -4.70 17.20 3.28
CA LEU A 24 -3.48 17.96 3.56
C LEU A 24 -2.89 18.52 2.26
N VAL A 25 -2.83 17.70 1.21
CA VAL A 25 -2.37 18.15 -0.13
C VAL A 25 -3.27 19.25 -0.67
N ALA A 26 -4.60 19.09 -0.55
CA ALA A 26 -5.57 20.09 -0.99
C ALA A 26 -5.34 21.43 -0.28
N LYS A 27 -5.18 21.41 1.04
CA LYS A 27 -4.89 22.61 1.83
C LYS A 27 -3.57 23.26 1.41
N PHE A 28 -2.50 22.46 1.26
CA PHE A 28 -1.19 22.94 0.81
C PHE A 28 -1.26 23.62 -0.56
N PHE A 29 -2.02 23.04 -1.50
CA PHE A 29 -2.14 23.60 -2.84
C PHE A 29 -3.08 24.81 -2.91
N GLU A 30 -4.14 24.83 -2.10
CA GLU A 30 -4.99 26.02 -1.93
C GLU A 30 -4.18 27.22 -1.42
N GLU A 31 -3.41 27.02 -0.36
CA GLU A 31 -2.60 28.08 0.25
C GLU A 31 -1.47 28.58 -0.66
N ARG A 32 -0.86 27.71 -1.46
CA ARG A 32 0.32 28.05 -2.28
C ARG A 32 0.00 28.44 -3.71
N PHE A 33 -1.00 27.82 -4.32
CA PHE A 33 -1.31 27.96 -5.75
C PHE A 33 -2.74 28.46 -5.99
N TRP A 34 -3.52 28.73 -4.95
CA TRP A 34 -4.95 29.11 -5.02
C TRP A 34 -5.80 28.14 -5.84
N LEU A 35 -5.46 26.85 -5.81
CA LEU A 35 -6.23 25.80 -6.45
C LEU A 35 -7.46 25.47 -5.63
N ASP A 36 -8.52 25.01 -6.33
CA ASP A 36 -9.73 24.54 -5.67
C ASP A 36 -9.46 23.33 -4.78
N ALA A 37 -9.71 23.49 -3.48
CA ALA A 37 -9.40 22.48 -2.48
C ALA A 37 -10.25 21.20 -2.66
N GLU A 38 -11.51 21.31 -3.11
CA GLU A 38 -12.39 20.16 -3.28
C GLU A 38 -11.96 19.35 -4.51
N ALA A 39 -11.70 19.99 -5.64
CA ALA A 39 -11.19 19.33 -6.84
C ALA A 39 -9.82 18.69 -6.61
N THR A 40 -8.91 19.39 -5.88
CA THR A 40 -7.60 18.87 -5.51
C THR A 40 -7.74 17.63 -4.63
N ARG A 41 -8.53 17.69 -3.57
CA ARG A 41 -8.79 16.57 -2.68
C ARG A 41 -9.36 15.38 -3.43
N TYR A 42 -10.33 15.61 -4.32
CA TYR A 42 -10.92 14.55 -5.14
C TYR A 42 -9.88 13.87 -6.04
N TYR A 43 -9.03 14.65 -6.73
CA TYR A 43 -7.99 14.08 -7.59
C TYR A 43 -7.01 13.21 -6.79
N PHE A 44 -6.44 13.72 -5.69
CA PHE A 44 -5.46 12.97 -4.89
C PHE A 44 -6.08 11.76 -4.18
N HIS A 45 -7.37 11.82 -3.86
CA HIS A 45 -8.10 10.68 -3.32
C HIS A 45 -8.36 9.61 -4.39
N SER A 46 -8.81 10.01 -5.59
CA SER A 46 -9.13 9.07 -6.68
C SER A 46 -7.89 8.42 -7.29
N THR A 47 -6.72 9.05 -7.16
CA THR A 47 -5.44 8.52 -7.66
C THR A 47 -4.57 7.92 -6.56
N ARG A 48 -5.17 7.62 -5.38
CA ARG A 48 -4.44 6.97 -4.28
C ARG A 48 -3.78 5.67 -4.73
N GLY A 49 -2.66 5.30 -4.10
CA GLY A 49 -1.83 4.18 -4.55
C GLY A 49 -0.71 4.58 -5.51
N LYS A 50 -0.87 5.67 -6.28
CA LYS A 50 0.26 6.26 -7.03
C LYS A 50 1.22 6.97 -6.06
N ALA A 51 2.51 7.00 -6.43
CA ALA A 51 3.48 7.84 -5.73
C ALA A 51 3.07 9.32 -5.74
N LEU A 52 3.20 10.00 -4.61
CA LEU A 52 2.82 11.42 -4.48
C LEU A 52 3.50 12.31 -5.53
N ILE A 53 4.78 12.06 -5.82
CA ILE A 53 5.52 12.78 -6.87
C ILE A 53 4.85 12.65 -8.25
N SER A 54 4.36 11.45 -8.58
CA SER A 54 3.67 11.19 -9.84
C SER A 54 2.32 11.90 -9.91
N GLN A 55 1.56 11.87 -8.81
CA GLN A 55 0.29 12.60 -8.70
C GLN A 55 0.49 14.11 -8.88
N ILE A 56 1.50 14.70 -8.21
CA ILE A 56 1.83 16.12 -8.29
C ILE A 56 2.20 16.50 -9.73
N ARG A 57 3.08 15.70 -10.35
CA ARG A 57 3.52 15.93 -11.72
C ARG A 57 2.35 15.95 -12.71
N GLU A 58 1.45 14.98 -12.57
CA GLU A 58 0.26 14.86 -13.44
C GLU A 58 -0.75 16.00 -13.20
N TYR A 59 -1.00 16.33 -11.92
CA TYR A 59 -2.01 17.32 -11.54
C TYR A 59 -1.62 18.75 -11.89
N LEU A 60 -0.37 19.14 -11.58
CA LEU A 60 0.15 20.47 -11.84
C LEU A 60 0.79 20.63 -13.22
N GLN A 61 1.00 19.51 -13.96
CA GLN A 61 1.72 19.48 -15.24
C GLN A 61 3.13 20.10 -15.15
N VAL A 62 3.83 19.84 -14.04
CA VAL A 62 5.18 20.34 -13.76
C VAL A 62 6.26 19.30 -14.08
N GLY A 63 7.51 19.77 -14.17
CA GLY A 63 8.67 18.92 -14.35
C GLY A 63 8.95 18.03 -13.12
N GLU A 64 9.75 16.97 -13.31
CA GLU A 64 10.07 16.00 -12.26
C GLU A 64 10.76 16.63 -11.04
N GLU A 65 11.69 17.57 -11.27
CA GLU A 65 12.41 18.23 -10.19
C GLU A 65 11.50 19.08 -9.30
N GLU A 66 10.55 19.81 -9.91
CA GLU A 66 9.58 20.62 -9.19
C GLU A 66 8.58 19.74 -8.43
N ALA A 67 8.08 18.68 -9.05
CA ALA A 67 7.19 17.70 -8.40
C ALA A 67 7.87 17.05 -7.20
N ARG A 68 9.18 16.73 -7.30
CA ARG A 68 9.96 16.18 -6.19
C ARG A 68 10.06 17.16 -5.02
N LYS A 69 10.42 18.41 -5.27
CA LYS A 69 10.48 19.45 -4.21
C LYS A 69 9.15 19.61 -3.48
N LEU A 70 8.05 19.67 -4.24
CA LEU A 70 6.71 19.75 -3.66
C LEU A 70 6.35 18.51 -2.87
N SER A 71 6.70 17.33 -3.35
CA SER A 71 6.44 16.08 -2.62
C SER A 71 7.22 15.99 -1.32
N GLU A 72 8.48 16.46 -1.28
CA GLU A 72 9.30 16.53 -0.08
C GLU A 72 8.69 17.49 0.97
N GLU A 73 8.23 18.67 0.55
CA GLU A 73 7.54 19.61 1.43
C GLU A 73 6.24 18.99 2.01
N ILE A 74 5.46 18.32 1.18
CA ILE A 74 4.22 17.65 1.61
C ILE A 74 4.52 16.48 2.55
N TYR A 75 5.54 15.66 2.26
CA TYR A 75 5.96 14.58 3.16
C TYR A 75 6.39 15.13 4.53
N TYR A 76 7.12 16.24 4.55
CA TYR A 76 7.45 16.90 5.81
C TYR A 76 6.20 17.30 6.60
N LEU A 77 5.18 17.85 5.94
CA LEU A 77 3.90 18.18 6.58
C LEU A 77 3.15 16.92 7.04
N ILE A 78 3.15 15.84 6.24
CA ILE A 78 2.54 14.56 6.62
C ILE A 78 3.18 14.02 7.91
N LEU A 79 4.51 14.06 8.03
CA LEU A 79 5.24 13.62 9.22
C LEU A 79 4.90 14.45 10.47
N GLN A 80 4.52 15.72 10.29
CA GLN A 80 4.12 16.60 11.41
C GLN A 80 2.66 16.42 11.82
N THR A 81 1.85 15.76 10.99
CA THR A 81 0.46 15.48 11.33
C THR A 81 0.36 14.26 12.25
N LYS A 82 -0.76 14.15 12.98
CA LYS A 82 -1.03 12.98 13.81
C LYS A 82 -0.95 11.70 12.96
N LYS A 83 -0.20 10.70 13.42
CA LYS A 83 0.01 9.42 12.71
C LYS A 83 -1.32 8.73 12.41
N GLY A 84 -1.34 7.88 11.38
CA GLY A 84 -2.54 7.14 11.00
C GLY A 84 -2.97 6.17 12.10
N GLU A 85 -4.27 5.97 12.26
CA GLU A 85 -4.79 4.90 13.11
C GLU A 85 -4.82 3.60 12.30
N PHE A 86 -4.30 2.53 12.88
CA PHE A 86 -4.48 1.19 12.31
C PHE A 86 -5.95 0.78 12.36
N PHE A 87 -6.37 0.01 11.39
CA PHE A 87 -7.69 -0.62 11.48
C PHE A 87 -7.74 -1.56 12.69
N PRO A 88 -8.90 -1.69 13.35
CA PRO A 88 -9.04 -2.57 14.51
C PRO A 88 -8.62 -4.00 14.19
N GLY A 89 -7.83 -4.61 15.09
CA GLY A 89 -7.36 -5.99 14.97
C GLY A 89 -6.21 -6.22 13.97
N VAL A 90 -5.79 -5.21 13.21
CA VAL A 90 -4.70 -5.35 12.21
C VAL A 90 -3.36 -5.60 12.89
N VAL A 91 -3.06 -4.91 13.98
CA VAL A 91 -1.78 -5.06 14.69
C VAL A 91 -1.59 -6.50 15.20
N GLU A 92 -2.61 -7.06 15.82
CA GLU A 92 -2.60 -8.44 16.31
C GLU A 92 -2.49 -9.42 15.14
N LYS A 93 -3.21 -9.17 14.06
CA LYS A 93 -3.18 -10.02 12.86
C LYS A 93 -1.82 -10.00 12.16
N ILE A 94 -1.17 -8.84 12.04
CA ILE A 94 0.20 -8.76 11.48
C ILE A 94 1.19 -9.56 12.34
N LYS A 95 1.10 -9.49 13.67
CA LYS A 95 1.93 -10.31 14.56
C LYS A 95 1.67 -11.81 14.41
N GLU A 96 0.41 -12.21 14.23
CA GLU A 96 0.04 -13.61 13.95
C GLU A 96 0.61 -14.08 12.60
N LEU A 97 0.42 -13.28 11.55
CA LEU A 97 0.87 -13.61 10.20
C LEU A 97 2.40 -13.72 10.11
N SER A 98 3.14 -12.87 10.80
CA SER A 98 4.60 -12.89 10.79
C SER A 98 5.22 -14.15 11.38
N GLN A 99 4.44 -14.97 12.11
CA GLN A 99 4.90 -16.26 12.64
C GLN A 99 4.93 -17.35 11.55
N ASN A 100 4.15 -17.18 10.47
CA ASN A 100 3.97 -18.21 9.46
C ASN A 100 4.36 -17.74 8.04
N PHE A 101 4.44 -16.43 7.82
CA PHE A 101 4.72 -15.81 6.52
C PHE A 101 5.83 -14.78 6.64
N VAL A 102 6.57 -14.58 5.56
CA VAL A 102 7.49 -13.44 5.43
C VAL A 102 6.68 -12.24 4.92
N LEU A 103 6.67 -11.15 5.68
CA LEU A 103 5.87 -9.98 5.38
C LEU A 103 6.71 -8.87 4.74
N PHE A 104 6.14 -8.20 3.74
CA PHE A 104 6.71 -7.05 3.05
C PHE A 104 5.74 -5.88 3.07
N LEU A 105 6.26 -4.66 3.06
CA LEU A 105 5.47 -3.45 2.88
C LEU A 105 5.90 -2.70 1.64
N SER A 106 4.93 -2.39 0.78
CA SER A 106 5.07 -1.61 -0.45
C SER A 106 4.14 -0.41 -0.38
N THR A 107 4.65 0.81 -0.18
CA THR A 107 3.81 1.98 -0.01
C THR A 107 4.15 3.12 -0.97
N GLY A 108 3.13 3.90 -1.35
CA GLY A 108 3.29 5.17 -2.06
C GLY A 108 3.83 6.31 -1.18
N ASN A 109 3.81 6.13 0.15
CA ASN A 109 4.40 7.06 1.11
C ASN A 109 5.92 6.92 1.22
N SER A 110 6.56 7.77 2.03
CA SER A 110 7.98 7.62 2.34
C SER A 110 8.23 6.42 3.27
N THR A 111 9.39 5.80 3.09
CA THR A 111 9.86 4.71 3.95
C THR A 111 9.95 5.13 5.41
N ALA A 112 10.39 6.36 5.68
CA ALA A 112 10.47 6.92 7.02
C ALA A 112 9.09 6.97 7.69
N PHE A 113 8.09 7.51 7.00
CA PHE A 113 6.71 7.55 7.49
C PHE A 113 6.16 6.16 7.80
N ALA A 114 6.36 5.20 6.89
CA ALA A 114 5.93 3.83 7.10
C ALA A 114 6.58 3.20 8.35
N ARG A 115 7.91 3.31 8.46
CA ARG A 115 8.67 2.73 9.59
C ARG A 115 8.26 3.35 10.93
N GLU A 116 8.08 4.67 11.01
CA GLU A 116 7.65 5.35 12.23
C GLU A 116 6.27 4.87 12.69
N ASN A 117 5.30 4.72 11.77
CA ASN A 117 3.98 4.19 12.12
C ASN A 117 4.06 2.75 12.63
N LEU A 118 4.77 1.88 11.91
CA LEU A 118 4.92 0.48 12.31
C LEU A 118 5.65 0.32 13.65
N GLN A 119 6.65 1.16 13.92
CA GLN A 119 7.40 1.14 15.19
C GLN A 119 6.53 1.57 16.37
N GLU A 120 5.73 2.63 16.22
CA GLU A 120 4.83 3.10 17.27
C GLU A 120 3.84 2.01 17.70
N TRP A 121 3.36 1.21 16.75
CA TRP A 121 2.42 0.13 17.00
C TRP A 121 3.09 -1.22 17.31
N GLY A 122 4.43 -1.24 17.37
CA GLY A 122 5.21 -2.41 17.78
C GLY A 122 5.11 -3.59 16.81
N ILE A 123 5.04 -3.30 15.51
CA ILE A 123 5.00 -4.29 14.42
C ILE A 123 6.06 -4.06 13.34
N LEU A 124 7.00 -3.14 13.56
CA LEU A 124 8.08 -2.87 12.61
C LEU A 124 8.89 -4.14 12.28
N ASP A 125 9.24 -4.91 13.29
CA ASP A 125 10.05 -6.12 13.17
C ASP A 125 9.29 -7.32 12.58
N CYS A 126 7.97 -7.17 12.32
CA CYS A 126 7.20 -8.17 11.60
C CYS A 126 7.47 -8.14 10.08
N PHE A 127 8.07 -7.07 9.55
CA PHE A 127 8.32 -6.90 8.13
C PHE A 127 9.79 -7.11 7.78
N GLU A 128 10.06 -8.01 6.83
CA GLU A 128 11.41 -8.28 6.31
C GLU A 128 11.97 -7.09 5.52
N VAL A 129 11.14 -6.47 4.67
CA VAL A 129 11.51 -5.28 3.89
C VAL A 129 10.34 -4.30 3.85
N ILE A 130 10.66 -3.02 3.98
CA ILE A 130 9.74 -1.90 3.85
C ILE A 130 10.31 -0.96 2.79
N ILE A 131 9.54 -0.73 1.71
CA ILE A 131 9.92 0.19 0.63
C ILE A 131 8.82 1.24 0.44
N GLY A 132 9.24 2.50 0.50
CA GLY A 132 8.42 3.65 0.15
C GLY A 132 8.86 4.29 -1.16
N SER A 133 8.01 5.16 -1.72
CA SER A 133 8.27 5.81 -3.00
C SER A 133 9.38 6.88 -2.96
N ASP A 134 9.95 7.16 -1.80
CA ASP A 134 11.16 7.98 -1.62
C ASP A 134 12.44 7.19 -1.98
N ILE A 135 12.43 5.86 -1.86
CA ILE A 135 13.55 4.99 -2.27
C ILE A 135 13.36 4.51 -3.70
N LEU A 136 12.16 4.01 -4.01
CA LEU A 136 11.80 3.47 -5.31
C LEU A 136 10.30 3.73 -5.54
N ILE A 137 9.94 4.31 -6.67
CA ILE A 137 8.52 4.58 -6.99
C ILE A 137 7.74 3.27 -6.92
N LYS A 138 6.60 3.29 -6.19
CA LYS A 138 5.76 2.11 -6.00
C LYS A 138 5.34 1.53 -7.35
N GLY A 139 5.67 0.26 -7.57
CA GLY A 139 5.47 -0.42 -8.84
C GLY A 139 5.90 -1.89 -8.76
N PHE A 140 6.00 -2.53 -9.93
CA PHE A 140 6.48 -3.90 -10.04
C PHE A 140 7.91 -4.06 -9.52
N GLU A 141 8.71 -3.01 -9.58
CA GLU A 141 10.10 -2.98 -9.11
C GLU A 141 10.22 -3.26 -7.61
N HIS A 142 9.21 -2.89 -6.79
CA HIS A 142 9.18 -3.29 -5.38
C HIS A 142 9.17 -4.81 -5.22
N LEU A 143 8.42 -5.52 -6.07
CA LEU A 143 8.36 -6.99 -6.04
C LEU A 143 9.69 -7.63 -6.44
N GLN A 144 10.43 -7.01 -7.37
CA GLN A 144 11.76 -7.46 -7.75
C GLN A 144 12.73 -7.36 -6.57
N VAL A 145 12.76 -6.21 -5.88
CA VAL A 145 13.59 -6.03 -4.67
C VAL A 145 13.23 -7.04 -3.58
N PHE A 146 11.94 -7.31 -3.36
CA PHE A 146 11.52 -8.32 -2.38
C PHE A 146 12.00 -9.72 -2.78
N SER A 147 11.84 -10.10 -4.05
CA SER A 147 12.32 -11.38 -4.59
C SER A 147 13.83 -11.55 -4.44
N GLU A 148 14.60 -10.51 -4.76
CA GLU A 148 16.06 -10.50 -4.60
C GLU A 148 16.46 -10.65 -3.14
N LYS A 149 15.76 -9.98 -2.22
CA LYS A 149 16.05 -10.04 -0.78
C LYS A 149 15.94 -11.44 -0.21
N VAL A 150 14.95 -12.22 -0.64
CA VAL A 150 14.73 -13.59 -0.12
C VAL A 150 15.40 -14.68 -0.94
N TRP A 151 16.05 -14.33 -2.06
CA TRP A 151 16.74 -15.27 -2.96
C TRP A 151 15.86 -16.47 -3.39
N ASP A 152 14.55 -16.24 -3.57
CA ASP A 152 13.62 -17.27 -4.00
C ASP A 152 13.17 -17.00 -5.45
N PRO A 153 13.63 -17.77 -6.46
CA PRO A 153 13.22 -17.59 -7.84
C PRO A 153 11.74 -17.90 -8.06
N THR A 154 11.07 -18.52 -7.09
CA THR A 154 9.63 -18.80 -7.11
C THR A 154 8.81 -17.80 -6.29
N PHE A 155 9.40 -16.66 -5.89
CA PHE A 155 8.79 -15.63 -5.04
C PHE A 155 7.38 -15.26 -5.51
N LEU A 156 7.24 -14.84 -6.77
CA LEU A 156 5.93 -14.43 -7.32
C LEU A 156 4.89 -15.55 -7.30
N GLN A 157 5.31 -16.81 -7.41
CA GLN A 157 4.40 -17.96 -7.37
C GLN A 157 3.86 -18.23 -5.96
N LYS A 158 4.54 -17.73 -4.92
CA LYS A 158 4.24 -17.94 -3.50
C LYS A 158 3.81 -16.66 -2.79
N ALA A 159 3.66 -15.56 -3.52
CA ALA A 159 3.30 -14.25 -2.99
C ALA A 159 1.80 -13.97 -3.12
N VAL A 160 1.27 -13.21 -2.16
CA VAL A 160 -0.07 -12.59 -2.22
C VAL A 160 0.10 -11.10 -1.93
N PHE A 161 -0.54 -10.26 -2.72
CA PHE A 161 -0.55 -8.81 -2.49
C PHE A 161 -1.88 -8.38 -1.84
N VAL A 162 -1.83 -7.51 -0.84
CA VAL A 162 -2.97 -7.00 -0.08
C VAL A 162 -3.02 -5.49 -0.20
N TRP A 163 -4.11 -4.93 -0.71
CA TRP A 163 -4.19 -3.51 -1.06
C TRP A 163 -5.63 -2.96 -0.99
N ASP A 164 -5.80 -1.61 -1.08
CA ASP A 164 -7.11 -0.94 -1.20
C ASP A 164 -7.29 -0.13 -2.50
N GLY A 165 -6.23 0.24 -3.20
CA GLY A 165 -6.24 1.17 -4.33
C GLY A 165 -6.27 0.51 -5.72
N GLU A 166 -7.05 1.05 -6.68
CA GLU A 166 -7.10 0.52 -8.07
C GLU A 166 -5.74 0.50 -8.78
N ASN A 167 -4.85 1.45 -8.44
CA ASN A 167 -3.54 1.56 -9.09
C ASN A 167 -2.62 0.36 -8.81
N ASP A 168 -2.84 -0.38 -7.72
CA ASP A 168 -2.06 -1.58 -7.41
C ASP A 168 -2.48 -2.79 -8.27
N ARG A 169 -3.63 -2.69 -8.94
CA ARG A 169 -4.14 -3.73 -9.85
C ARG A 169 -3.18 -4.00 -11.00
N ASP A 170 -2.59 -2.96 -11.56
CA ASP A 170 -1.63 -3.11 -12.66
C ASP A 170 -0.38 -3.85 -12.20
N ILE A 171 0.09 -3.60 -10.97
CA ILE A 171 1.26 -4.27 -10.38
C ILE A 171 1.00 -5.78 -10.29
N VAL A 172 -0.15 -6.19 -9.73
CA VAL A 172 -0.44 -7.62 -9.56
C VAL A 172 -0.79 -8.32 -10.87
N GLN A 173 -1.42 -7.62 -11.82
CA GLN A 173 -1.67 -8.17 -13.15
C GLN A 173 -0.36 -8.43 -13.90
N GLN A 174 0.57 -7.48 -13.86
CA GLN A 174 1.90 -7.63 -14.43
C GLN A 174 2.68 -8.77 -13.76
N ALA A 175 2.57 -8.90 -12.44
CA ALA A 175 3.24 -9.93 -11.66
C ALA A 175 2.60 -11.32 -11.78
N GLY A 176 1.33 -11.40 -12.18
CA GLY A 176 0.56 -12.66 -12.22
C GLY A 176 0.34 -13.29 -10.84
N ILE A 177 0.37 -12.49 -9.77
CA ILE A 177 0.18 -12.97 -8.39
C ILE A 177 -1.26 -12.82 -7.92
N PRO A 178 -1.77 -13.69 -7.02
CA PRO A 178 -3.05 -13.48 -6.38
C PRO A 178 -3.02 -12.24 -5.51
N PHE A 179 -4.19 -11.59 -5.38
CA PHE A 179 -4.34 -10.42 -4.56
C PHE A 179 -5.63 -10.45 -3.74
N ILE A 180 -5.61 -9.73 -2.63
CA ILE A 180 -6.75 -9.52 -1.74
C ILE A 180 -7.01 -8.03 -1.69
N HIS A 181 -8.22 -7.63 -2.07
CA HIS A 181 -8.66 -6.24 -2.03
C HIS A 181 -9.24 -5.91 -0.65
N ILE A 182 -8.87 -4.74 -0.12
CA ILE A 182 -9.44 -4.19 1.11
C ILE A 182 -10.45 -3.12 0.76
N GLU A 183 -11.69 -3.27 1.21
CA GLU A 183 -12.73 -2.25 1.05
C GLU A 183 -13.69 -2.28 2.26
N GLU A 184 -13.71 -1.21 3.07
CA GLU A 184 -14.54 -1.13 4.30
C GLU A 184 -16.02 -1.24 4.02
N GLU A 185 -16.47 -0.76 2.85
CA GLU A 185 -17.85 -0.87 2.40
C GLU A 185 -18.02 -2.11 1.50
N LYS A 186 -19.10 -2.15 0.73
CA LYS A 186 -19.40 -3.28 -0.12
C LYS A 186 -18.41 -3.36 -1.30
N CYS A 187 -17.74 -4.50 -1.44
CA CYS A 187 -16.82 -4.78 -2.56
C CYS A 187 -17.43 -4.45 -3.92
N SER A 188 -16.89 -3.42 -4.56
CA SER A 188 -17.43 -2.82 -5.79
C SER A 188 -16.70 -3.26 -7.06
N PHE A 189 -15.46 -3.76 -6.96
CA PHE A 189 -14.56 -3.94 -8.10
C PHE A 189 -14.66 -5.29 -8.82
N GLY A 190 -15.60 -6.17 -8.47
CA GLY A 190 -15.70 -7.49 -9.10
C GLY A 190 -14.44 -8.35 -8.95
N VAL A 191 -13.68 -8.12 -7.88
CA VAL A 191 -12.48 -8.89 -7.53
C VAL A 191 -12.85 -10.21 -6.87
N LYS A 192 -12.03 -11.24 -7.07
CA LYS A 192 -12.31 -12.58 -6.54
C LYS A 192 -12.22 -12.63 -5.00
N TYR A 193 -11.24 -11.93 -4.42
CA TYR A 193 -10.98 -11.90 -2.99
C TYR A 193 -11.06 -10.48 -2.46
N CYS A 194 -12.02 -10.22 -1.59
CA CYS A 194 -12.26 -8.92 -0.99
C CYS A 194 -12.66 -9.08 0.48
N ILE A 195 -12.06 -8.28 1.34
CA ILE A 195 -12.33 -8.26 2.79
C ILE A 195 -12.43 -6.81 3.28
N SER A 196 -13.09 -6.60 4.42
CA SER A 196 -13.24 -5.24 4.97
C SER A 196 -11.97 -4.75 5.67
N THR A 197 -11.17 -5.68 6.21
CA THR A 197 -9.93 -5.37 6.95
C THR A 197 -8.98 -6.57 6.92
N VAL A 198 -7.69 -6.29 7.04
CA VAL A 198 -6.65 -7.34 7.15
C VAL A 198 -6.90 -8.31 8.33
N ALA A 199 -7.64 -7.90 9.35
CA ALA A 199 -8.01 -8.80 10.45
C ALA A 199 -8.77 -10.06 9.98
N GLU A 200 -9.47 -10.00 8.83
CA GLU A 200 -10.28 -11.09 8.26
C GLU A 200 -9.50 -11.97 7.26
N ILE A 201 -8.23 -11.70 7.03
CA ILE A 201 -7.43 -12.26 5.92
C ILE A 201 -7.29 -13.79 5.96
N SER A 202 -7.37 -14.42 7.14
CA SER A 202 -7.03 -15.85 7.33
C SER A 202 -7.91 -16.79 6.52
N GLU A 203 -9.21 -16.49 6.40
CA GLU A 203 -10.15 -17.31 5.63
C GLU A 203 -9.83 -17.27 4.13
N VAL A 204 -9.57 -16.07 3.61
CA VAL A 204 -9.23 -15.87 2.20
C VAL A 204 -7.87 -16.48 1.86
N LEU A 205 -6.87 -16.37 2.74
CA LEU A 205 -5.60 -17.08 2.54
C LEU A 205 -5.78 -18.58 2.47
N SER A 206 -6.62 -19.14 3.35
CA SER A 206 -6.95 -20.57 3.33
C SER A 206 -7.62 -20.97 2.00
N GLU A 207 -8.53 -20.14 1.48
CA GLU A 207 -9.16 -20.39 0.18
C GLU A 207 -8.14 -20.35 -0.95
N ILE A 208 -7.25 -19.34 -1.01
CA ILE A 208 -6.20 -19.22 -2.03
C ILE A 208 -5.29 -20.44 -2.04
N MET A 209 -4.91 -20.94 -0.86
CA MET A 209 -4.07 -22.14 -0.72
C MET A 209 -4.79 -23.39 -1.24
N ASN A 210 -6.09 -23.55 -0.95
CA ASN A 210 -6.87 -24.75 -1.29
C ASN A 210 -7.32 -24.80 -2.76
N VAL A 211 -7.55 -23.65 -3.42
CA VAL A 211 -8.02 -23.61 -4.82
C VAL A 211 -7.03 -24.29 -5.78
N LYS A 212 -5.73 -24.26 -5.49
CA LYS A 212 -4.73 -24.86 -6.38
C LYS A 212 -4.48 -26.37 -6.14
N GLU A 213 -4.97 -26.95 -5.06
CA GLU A 213 -4.95 -28.41 -4.92
C GLU A 213 -5.97 -29.11 -5.83
N LYS A 214 -7.07 -28.43 -6.19
CA LYS A 214 -8.12 -28.97 -7.08
C LYS A 214 -7.82 -28.82 -8.58
N SER A 215 -6.81 -28.05 -8.98
CA SER A 215 -6.44 -27.86 -10.39
C SER A 215 -5.31 -28.76 -10.87
N VAL A 216 -4.85 -29.71 -10.05
CA VAL A 216 -3.76 -30.67 -10.36
C VAL A 216 -4.28 -32.12 -10.43
N LEU A 217 -5.61 -32.33 -10.38
CA LEU A 217 -6.29 -33.59 -10.63
C LEU A 217 -7.07 -33.48 -11.96
#